data_be7507872c4c844980fe3f429cb454e7
#
_entry.id   be7507872c4c844980fe3f429cb454e7
#
_cell.length_a   1.000
_cell.length_b   1.000
_cell.length_c   1.000
_cell.angle_alpha   90.00
_cell.angle_beta   90.00
_cell.angle_gamma   90.00
#
_symmetry.space_group_name_H-M   'P 1'
#
loop_
_entity.id
_entity.type
_entity.pdbx_description
1 polymer ?
#
loop_
_entity_poly.entity_id
_entity_poly.type
_entity_poly.pdbx_seq_one_letter_code
_entity_poly.pdbx_strand_id
1 'polypeptide(L)'
;MKSKKLLSIILALAMMFSVLPASTVLVYADEITETISADTTWNDGDTVGGVTISGGTVTINGNVGITAAITIKGDVTFTGGGTLNRMSTSGNLIKVESGSLTLGNVTIDGNDVIISDSGAVAAINMADGTVIMNDGAKITNHKRTSAYCNGGAIYMSGGNFKMNGGTISGCETSEYGGAGY
;
A
#
# COMPACT_ATOMS: atom_id res chain seq x y z
N MET A 1 16.73 13.21 -20.55
CA MET A 1 17.59 12.41 -21.48
C MET A 1 18.25 11.17 -20.83
N LYS A 2 17.96 10.81 -19.60
CA LYS A 2 18.58 9.62 -18.93
C LYS A 2 17.76 8.33 -19.01
N SER A 3 16.45 8.38 -19.28
CA SER A 3 15.59 7.18 -19.32
C SER A 3 15.78 6.28 -20.56
N LYS A 4 16.16 6.87 -21.70
CA LYS A 4 16.35 6.09 -22.93
C LYS A 4 17.58 5.18 -22.94
N LYS A 5 18.59 5.47 -22.10
CA LYS A 5 19.78 4.62 -21.98
C LYS A 5 19.55 3.40 -21.11
N LEU A 6 18.70 3.50 -20.07
CA LEU A 6 18.37 2.38 -19.20
C LEU A 6 17.53 1.32 -19.94
N LEU A 7 16.54 1.77 -20.73
CA LEU A 7 15.72 0.86 -21.54
C LEU A 7 16.54 0.10 -22.60
N SER A 8 17.57 0.76 -23.15
CA SER A 8 18.47 0.14 -24.13
C SER A 8 19.37 -0.94 -23.51
N ILE A 9 19.78 -0.81 -22.27
CA ILE A 9 20.61 -1.80 -21.55
C ILE A 9 19.77 -3.04 -21.19
N ILE A 10 18.53 -2.86 -20.77
CA ILE A 10 17.62 -3.98 -20.45
C ILE A 10 17.28 -4.77 -21.72
N LEU A 11 17.06 -4.11 -22.85
CA LEU A 11 16.77 -4.78 -24.12
C LEU A 11 17.98 -5.52 -24.67
N ALA A 12 19.20 -5.00 -24.49
CA ALA A 12 20.43 -5.65 -24.93
C ALA A 12 20.76 -6.90 -24.09
N LEU A 13 20.43 -6.89 -22.77
CA LEU A 13 20.62 -8.04 -21.91
C LEU A 13 19.62 -9.16 -22.22
N ALA A 14 18.38 -8.83 -22.61
CA ALA A 14 17.36 -9.80 -23.00
C ALA A 14 17.72 -10.60 -24.28
N MET A 15 18.52 -10.02 -25.18
CA MET A 15 18.92 -10.68 -26.41
C MET A 15 20.09 -11.68 -26.27
N MET A 16 20.85 -11.61 -25.17
CA MET A 16 21.97 -12.55 -24.95
C MET A 16 21.54 -13.86 -24.25
N PHE A 17 20.31 -13.97 -23.77
CA PHE A 17 19.82 -15.15 -23.04
C PHE A 17 18.97 -16.11 -23.87
N SER A 18 18.92 -15.97 -25.22
CA SER A 18 18.08 -16.79 -26.08
C SER A 18 18.60 -18.22 -26.29
N VAL A 19 19.63 -18.70 -25.62
CA VAL A 19 20.24 -20.01 -25.81
C VAL A 19 20.37 -20.82 -24.50
N LEU A 20 19.78 -20.39 -23.38
CA LEU A 20 19.77 -21.20 -22.17
C LEU A 20 18.46 -22.01 -22.06
N PRO A 21 18.51 -23.30 -21.67
CA PRO A 21 17.31 -24.08 -21.42
C PRO A 21 16.51 -23.39 -20.29
N ALA A 22 15.17 -23.48 -20.39
CA ALA A 22 14.21 -22.81 -19.54
C ALA A 22 14.48 -22.98 -18.03
N SER A 23 15.49 -22.32 -17.52
CA SER A 23 15.58 -21.97 -16.12
C SER A 23 14.72 -20.71 -15.94
N THR A 24 13.73 -20.79 -15.09
CA THR A 24 12.89 -19.67 -14.67
C THR A 24 13.79 -18.48 -14.34
N VAL A 25 13.85 -17.50 -15.22
CA VAL A 25 14.40 -16.20 -14.88
C VAL A 25 13.41 -15.60 -13.87
N LEU A 26 13.77 -15.64 -12.60
CA LEU A 26 13.06 -14.84 -11.60
C LEU A 26 13.34 -13.37 -11.95
N VAL A 27 12.45 -12.77 -12.69
CA VAL A 27 12.41 -11.31 -12.82
C VAL A 27 11.91 -10.84 -11.47
N TYR A 28 12.84 -10.40 -10.61
CA TYR A 28 12.45 -9.61 -9.45
C TYR A 28 11.86 -8.33 -10.01
N ALA A 29 10.59 -8.09 -9.75
CA ALA A 29 10.00 -6.78 -10.00
C ALA A 29 10.80 -5.77 -9.18
N ASP A 30 11.33 -4.73 -9.82
CA ASP A 30 12.00 -3.65 -9.10
C ASP A 30 11.00 -3.00 -8.13
N GLU A 31 11.46 -2.70 -6.92
CA GLU A 31 10.63 -2.03 -5.93
C GLU A 31 10.26 -0.63 -6.42
N ILE A 32 8.98 -0.30 -6.44
CA ILE A 32 8.47 1.03 -6.81
C ILE A 32 8.71 1.97 -5.63
N THR A 33 9.62 2.93 -5.79
CA THR A 33 10.02 3.90 -4.74
C THR A 33 9.88 5.36 -5.18
N GLU A 34 9.28 5.63 -6.33
CA GLU A 34 9.19 6.95 -6.95
C GLU A 34 8.02 7.78 -6.38
N THR A 35 8.07 9.11 -6.63
CA THR A 35 6.91 9.97 -6.40
C THR A 35 5.93 9.85 -7.56
N ILE A 36 4.66 9.56 -7.26
CA ILE A 36 3.58 9.38 -8.22
C ILE A 36 2.67 10.62 -8.18
N SER A 37 2.44 11.22 -9.35
CA SER A 37 1.57 12.40 -9.49
C SER A 37 0.53 12.26 -10.60
N ALA A 38 0.40 11.07 -11.20
CA ALA A 38 -0.52 10.76 -12.29
C ALA A 38 -1.04 9.33 -12.15
N ASP A 39 -2.03 9.00 -12.98
CA ASP A 39 -2.59 7.66 -13.02
C ASP A 39 -1.51 6.62 -13.28
N THR A 40 -1.53 5.56 -12.49
CA THR A 40 -0.56 4.47 -12.57
C THR A 40 -1.24 3.12 -12.34
N THR A 41 -0.55 2.04 -12.70
CA THR A 41 -1.03 0.68 -12.48
C THR A 41 0.06 -0.13 -11.79
N TRP A 42 -0.31 -0.82 -10.72
CA TRP A 42 0.51 -1.83 -10.06
C TRP A 42 -0.07 -3.21 -10.36
N ASN A 43 0.78 -4.14 -10.73
CA ASN A 43 0.38 -5.46 -11.20
C ASN A 43 0.73 -6.54 -10.19
N ASP A 44 0.21 -7.73 -10.43
CA ASP A 44 0.48 -8.90 -9.60
C ASP A 44 1.98 -9.17 -9.50
N GLY A 45 2.47 -9.29 -8.27
CA GLY A 45 3.88 -9.49 -7.96
C GLY A 45 4.72 -8.22 -7.81
N ASP A 46 4.19 -7.03 -8.11
CA ASP A 46 4.91 -5.78 -7.85
C ASP A 46 5.14 -5.60 -6.35
N THR A 47 6.22 -4.90 -6.02
CA THR A 47 6.51 -4.44 -4.65
C THR A 47 6.61 -2.92 -4.61
N VAL A 48 6.09 -2.32 -3.54
CA VAL A 48 6.02 -0.86 -3.35
C VAL A 48 6.54 -0.51 -1.97
N GLY A 49 7.47 0.42 -1.91
CA GLY A 49 8.03 0.86 -0.65
C GLY A 49 8.48 2.31 -0.62
N GLY A 50 8.03 3.06 0.39
CA GLY A 50 8.46 4.43 0.61
C GLY A 50 7.96 5.44 -0.46
N VAL A 51 6.96 5.08 -1.25
CA VAL A 51 6.44 5.93 -2.33
C VAL A 51 5.58 7.07 -1.78
N THR A 52 5.70 8.25 -2.39
CA THR A 52 4.80 9.39 -2.14
C THR A 52 3.85 9.56 -3.31
N ILE A 53 2.54 9.65 -3.05
CA ILE A 53 1.52 9.87 -4.08
C ILE A 53 0.87 11.23 -3.84
N SER A 54 1.00 12.11 -4.82
CA SER A 54 0.49 13.48 -4.77
C SER A 54 -0.78 13.69 -5.59
N GLY A 55 -1.28 12.65 -6.28
CA GLY A 55 -2.54 12.69 -7.03
C GLY A 55 -2.67 11.53 -8.01
N GLY A 56 -3.86 11.40 -8.59
CA GLY A 56 -4.17 10.42 -9.62
C GLY A 56 -4.84 9.14 -9.10
N THR A 57 -5.08 8.23 -10.02
CA THR A 57 -5.66 6.91 -9.74
C THR A 57 -4.59 5.84 -9.79
N VAL A 58 -4.49 5.04 -8.73
CA VAL A 58 -3.67 3.84 -8.70
C VAL A 58 -4.57 2.63 -8.91
N THR A 59 -4.41 1.98 -10.06
CA THR A 59 -5.12 0.74 -10.36
C THR A 59 -4.28 -0.44 -9.88
N ILE A 60 -4.84 -1.22 -8.95
CA ILE A 60 -4.16 -2.37 -8.34
C ILE A 60 -4.74 -3.65 -8.95
N ASN A 61 -3.91 -4.38 -9.71
CA ASN A 61 -4.25 -5.62 -10.39
C ASN A 61 -3.52 -6.79 -9.73
N GLY A 62 -4.25 -7.64 -9.00
CA GLY A 62 -3.65 -8.80 -8.31
C GLY A 62 -3.04 -8.41 -6.97
N ASN A 63 -1.99 -9.11 -6.57
CA ASN A 63 -1.36 -8.97 -5.26
C ASN A 63 -0.09 -8.11 -5.36
N VAL A 64 -0.09 -6.98 -4.67
CA VAL A 64 1.04 -6.03 -4.62
C VAL A 64 1.60 -6.01 -3.20
N GLY A 65 2.90 -6.25 -3.07
CA GLY A 65 3.58 -6.27 -1.78
C GLY A 65 3.94 -4.86 -1.29
N ILE A 66 3.65 -4.54 -0.03
CA ILE A 66 4.02 -3.25 0.58
C ILE A 66 5.17 -3.48 1.57
N THR A 67 6.35 -3.00 1.21
CA THR A 67 7.61 -3.14 1.97
C THR A 67 7.88 -1.96 2.90
N ALA A 68 7.36 -0.76 2.54
CA ALA A 68 7.41 0.43 3.39
C ALA A 68 6.18 1.32 3.13
N ALA A 69 5.92 2.29 4.00
CA ALA A 69 4.71 3.09 3.96
C ALA A 69 4.51 3.87 2.64
N ILE A 70 3.30 3.79 2.09
CA ILE A 70 2.80 4.68 1.04
C ILE A 70 2.36 5.98 1.71
N THR A 71 2.88 7.13 1.25
CA THR A 71 2.50 8.45 1.78
C THR A 71 1.59 9.18 0.79
N ILE A 72 0.40 9.59 1.24
CA ILE A 72 -0.57 10.34 0.45
C ILE A 72 -0.47 11.82 0.80
N LYS A 73 -0.24 12.67 -0.21
CA LYS A 73 -0.12 14.14 -0.09
C LYS A 73 -1.05 14.93 -1.02
N GLY A 74 -1.93 14.26 -1.74
CA GLY A 74 -2.91 14.86 -2.65
C GLY A 74 -4.16 14.02 -2.78
N ASP A 75 -4.96 14.27 -3.80
CA ASP A 75 -6.19 13.52 -4.04
C ASP A 75 -5.88 12.25 -4.84
N VAL A 76 -6.00 11.12 -4.19
CA VAL A 76 -5.61 9.80 -4.70
C VAL A 76 -6.78 8.82 -4.63
N THR A 77 -6.97 8.04 -5.67
CA THR A 77 -7.93 6.93 -5.68
C THR A 77 -7.22 5.60 -5.86
N PHE A 78 -7.49 4.63 -4.98
CA PHE A 78 -7.09 3.23 -5.14
C PHE A 78 -8.28 2.41 -5.63
N THR A 79 -8.07 1.62 -6.69
CA THR A 79 -9.10 0.78 -7.33
C THR A 79 -8.46 -0.43 -8.02
N GLY A 80 -9.24 -1.22 -8.79
CA GLY A 80 -8.72 -2.30 -9.66
C GLY A 80 -9.05 -3.71 -9.19
N GLY A 81 -9.54 -3.88 -7.96
CA GLY A 81 -9.94 -5.20 -7.42
C GLY A 81 -8.80 -6.01 -6.83
N GLY A 82 -7.58 -5.49 -6.86
CA GLY A 82 -6.39 -6.16 -6.29
C GLY A 82 -6.22 -5.94 -4.79
N THR A 83 -5.12 -6.46 -4.26
CA THR A 83 -4.78 -6.44 -2.84
C THR A 83 -3.40 -5.81 -2.62
N LEU A 84 -3.33 -4.87 -1.69
CA LEU A 84 -2.08 -4.35 -1.12
C LEU A 84 -1.75 -5.16 0.13
N ASN A 85 -0.75 -6.03 0.02
CA ASN A 85 -0.35 -6.95 1.09
C ASN A 85 0.81 -6.38 1.90
N ARG A 86 0.67 -6.34 3.22
CA ARG A 86 1.79 -6.00 4.10
C ARG A 86 2.91 -7.03 4.01
N MET A 87 4.12 -6.55 3.78
CA MET A 87 5.35 -7.36 3.86
C MET A 87 6.27 -6.91 5.01
N SER A 88 6.14 -5.67 5.48
CA SER A 88 6.94 -5.13 6.58
C SER A 88 6.37 -5.49 7.95
N THR A 89 7.22 -5.83 8.90
CA THR A 89 6.89 -6.06 10.31
C THR A 89 6.83 -4.77 11.13
N SER A 90 7.05 -3.62 10.52
CA SER A 90 7.08 -2.31 11.18
C SER A 90 6.38 -1.22 10.36
N GLY A 91 6.00 -0.14 11.01
CA GLY A 91 5.42 1.06 10.40
C GLY A 91 3.99 0.89 9.88
N ASN A 92 3.45 1.99 9.39
CA ASN A 92 2.13 2.04 8.74
C ASN A 92 2.18 1.42 7.34
N LEU A 93 1.05 0.92 6.81
CA LEU A 93 0.95 0.62 5.38
C LEU A 93 0.76 1.89 4.57
N ILE A 94 -0.17 2.73 5.01
CA ILE A 94 -0.50 3.98 4.36
C ILE A 94 -0.46 5.11 5.39
N LYS A 95 0.13 6.24 5.00
CA LYS A 95 0.07 7.51 5.76
C LYS A 95 -0.68 8.54 4.91
N VAL A 96 -1.72 9.17 5.48
CA VAL A 96 -2.40 10.28 4.85
C VAL A 96 -1.97 11.55 5.57
N GLU A 97 -1.15 12.37 4.91
CA GLU A 97 -0.61 13.61 5.46
C GLU A 97 -1.40 14.84 4.99
N SER A 98 -2.00 14.76 3.79
CA SER A 98 -2.88 15.81 3.25
C SER A 98 -3.69 15.29 2.06
N GLY A 99 -4.68 16.06 1.59
CA GLY A 99 -5.54 15.69 0.46
C GLY A 99 -6.56 14.60 0.80
N SER A 100 -6.87 13.74 -0.15
CA SER A 100 -7.84 12.66 0.07
C SER A 100 -7.33 11.31 -0.45
N LEU A 101 -7.62 10.23 0.28
CA LEU A 101 -7.48 8.86 -0.18
C LEU A 101 -8.85 8.24 -0.34
N THR A 102 -9.24 7.98 -1.57
CA THR A 102 -10.47 7.23 -1.88
C THR A 102 -10.13 5.76 -2.12
N LEU A 103 -10.70 4.88 -1.32
CA LEU A 103 -10.64 3.43 -1.52
C LEU A 103 -11.92 2.99 -2.25
N GLY A 104 -11.76 2.58 -3.50
CA GLY A 104 -12.79 1.90 -4.29
C GLY A 104 -12.73 0.39 -4.09
N ASN A 105 -12.87 -0.39 -5.16
CA ASN A 105 -12.72 -1.84 -5.09
C ASN A 105 -11.23 -2.21 -4.94
N VAL A 106 -10.73 -2.25 -3.71
CA VAL A 106 -9.34 -2.61 -3.35
C VAL A 106 -9.32 -3.21 -1.95
N THR A 107 -8.42 -4.14 -1.71
CA THR A 107 -8.15 -4.71 -0.37
C THR A 107 -6.83 -4.19 0.17
N ILE A 108 -6.84 -3.65 1.39
CA ILE A 108 -5.64 -3.34 2.18
C ILE A 108 -5.51 -4.48 3.20
N ASP A 109 -4.52 -5.35 3.03
CA ASP A 109 -4.36 -6.56 3.85
C ASP A 109 -3.10 -6.47 4.73
N GLY A 110 -3.30 -6.59 6.03
CA GLY A 110 -2.21 -6.71 7.00
C GLY A 110 -1.46 -8.04 6.90
N ASN A 111 -2.00 -9.00 6.12
CA ASN A 111 -1.40 -10.31 5.83
C ASN A 111 -1.07 -11.10 7.11
N ASP A 112 -1.85 -10.90 8.18
CA ASP A 112 -1.60 -11.47 9.51
C ASP A 112 -0.19 -11.23 10.09
N VAL A 113 0.55 -10.30 9.50
CA VAL A 113 1.87 -9.89 10.01
C VAL A 113 1.71 -9.21 11.36
N ILE A 114 2.40 -9.74 12.36
CA ILE A 114 2.39 -9.16 13.69
C ILE A 114 3.35 -7.97 13.73
N ILE A 115 2.82 -6.80 14.10
CA ILE A 115 3.57 -5.57 14.24
C ILE A 115 3.87 -5.35 15.71
N SER A 116 5.16 -5.20 16.02
CA SER A 116 5.65 -4.98 17.40
C SER A 116 5.95 -3.51 17.72
N ASP A 117 5.79 -2.61 16.77
CA ASP A 117 5.99 -1.17 16.99
C ASP A 117 4.99 -0.62 18.02
N SER A 118 5.44 0.24 18.91
CA SER A 118 4.59 1.02 19.81
C SER A 118 4.04 2.27 19.13
N GLY A 119 2.98 2.84 19.68
CA GLY A 119 2.42 4.14 19.25
C GLY A 119 1.39 4.03 18.12
N ALA A 120 1.31 5.08 17.30
CA ALA A 120 0.29 5.28 16.28
C ALA A 120 0.64 4.58 14.97
N VAL A 121 0.64 3.25 14.96
CA VAL A 121 0.86 2.45 13.74
C VAL A 121 -0.44 1.72 13.40
N ALA A 122 -0.93 1.88 12.17
CA ALA A 122 -2.17 1.29 11.70
C ALA A 122 -2.02 0.83 10.24
N ALA A 123 -3.02 0.16 9.67
CA ALA A 123 -3.06 -0.03 8.23
C ALA A 123 -3.09 1.34 7.55
N ILE A 124 -3.97 2.25 8.02
CA ILE A 124 -4.02 3.64 7.57
C ILE A 124 -3.81 4.57 8.77
N ASN A 125 -2.77 5.38 8.73
CA ASN A 125 -2.51 6.45 9.70
C ASN A 125 -2.84 7.80 9.08
N MET A 126 -3.74 8.55 9.70
CA MET A 126 -4.20 9.86 9.24
C MET A 126 -3.68 10.94 10.17
N ALA A 127 -2.81 11.80 9.66
CA ALA A 127 -2.39 13.02 10.34
C ALA A 127 -3.29 14.21 9.96
N ASP A 128 -3.77 14.24 8.72
CA ASP A 128 -4.70 15.24 8.18
C ASP A 128 -5.39 14.67 6.92
N GLY A 129 -6.24 15.47 6.25
CA GLY A 129 -6.90 15.10 5.01
C GLY A 129 -8.18 14.26 5.21
N THR A 130 -8.53 13.48 4.20
CA THR A 130 -9.76 12.66 4.22
C THR A 130 -9.48 11.25 3.69
N VAL A 131 -9.99 10.23 4.38
CA VAL A 131 -10.08 8.88 3.82
C VAL A 131 -11.54 8.53 3.57
N ILE A 132 -11.83 8.05 2.37
CA ILE A 132 -13.16 7.65 1.94
C ILE A 132 -13.14 6.17 1.56
N MET A 133 -13.90 5.35 2.26
CA MET A 133 -14.15 3.95 1.89
C MET A 133 -15.48 3.84 1.15
N ASN A 134 -15.43 3.29 -0.04
CA ASN A 134 -16.60 3.00 -0.87
C ASN A 134 -16.88 1.49 -0.93
N ASP A 135 -17.96 1.12 -1.61
CA ASP A 135 -18.32 -0.27 -1.85
C ASP A 135 -17.18 -1.05 -2.51
N GLY A 136 -16.97 -2.27 -2.04
CA GLY A 136 -15.90 -3.15 -2.50
C GLY A 136 -14.55 -2.93 -1.82
N ALA A 137 -14.32 -1.80 -1.14
CA ALA A 137 -13.11 -1.56 -0.36
C ALA A 137 -13.04 -2.47 0.87
N LYS A 138 -11.84 -2.97 1.19
CA LYS A 138 -11.61 -3.78 2.39
C LYS A 138 -10.33 -3.36 3.10
N ILE A 139 -10.36 -3.36 4.44
CA ILE A 139 -9.18 -3.28 5.28
C ILE A 139 -9.20 -4.49 6.20
N THR A 140 -8.19 -5.35 6.10
CA THR A 140 -8.25 -6.66 6.76
C THR A 140 -6.93 -7.05 7.44
N ASN A 141 -7.03 -7.91 8.45
CA ASN A 141 -5.92 -8.70 9.00
C ASN A 141 -4.72 -7.87 9.50
N HIS A 142 -4.96 -6.64 9.95
CA HIS A 142 -3.90 -5.80 10.51
C HIS A 142 -3.78 -6.04 12.01
N LYS A 143 -2.72 -6.71 12.45
CA LYS A 143 -2.54 -7.18 13.83
C LYS A 143 -1.39 -6.48 14.53
N ARG A 144 -1.64 -6.04 15.77
CA ARG A 144 -0.67 -5.38 16.63
C ARG A 144 -0.72 -5.96 18.03
N THR A 145 0.46 -6.28 18.57
CA THR A 145 0.59 -6.93 19.88
C THR A 145 1.43 -6.15 20.89
N SER A 146 2.04 -5.02 20.48
CA SER A 146 2.83 -4.20 21.40
C SER A 146 1.95 -3.42 22.40
N ALA A 147 2.50 -3.10 23.56
CA ALA A 147 1.85 -2.20 24.52
C ALA A 147 1.73 -0.79 23.93
N TYR A 148 0.70 -0.06 24.39
CA TYR A 148 0.40 1.32 23.95
C TYR A 148 0.08 1.45 22.44
N CYS A 149 -0.65 0.47 21.93
CA CYS A 149 -1.10 0.43 20.53
C CYS A 149 -2.50 0.99 20.38
N ASN A 150 -2.67 2.00 19.54
CA ASN A 150 -3.96 2.54 19.17
C ASN A 150 -4.19 2.34 17.66
N GLY A 151 -5.43 1.97 17.27
CA GLY A 151 -5.84 1.84 15.87
C GLY A 151 -5.26 0.62 15.16
N GLY A 152 -5.98 -0.48 15.09
CA GLY A 152 -5.61 -1.63 14.25
C GLY A 152 -5.72 -1.31 12.77
N ALA A 153 -6.91 -1.05 12.27
CA ALA A 153 -7.12 -0.68 10.87
C ALA A 153 -6.80 0.79 10.60
N ILE A 154 -7.37 1.71 11.39
CA ILE A 154 -7.24 3.16 11.17
C ILE A 154 -6.84 3.84 12.48
N TYR A 155 -5.83 4.70 12.39
CA TYR A 155 -5.47 5.65 13.44
C TYR A 155 -5.60 7.08 12.92
N MET A 156 -6.29 7.93 13.67
CA MET A 156 -6.53 9.33 13.28
C MET A 156 -6.01 10.26 14.37
N SER A 157 -5.01 11.08 14.06
CA SER A 157 -4.64 12.24 14.86
C SER A 157 -5.23 13.55 14.32
N GLY A 158 -5.78 13.52 13.11
CA GLY A 158 -6.46 14.61 12.43
C GLY A 158 -7.21 14.13 11.20
N GLY A 159 -7.89 15.06 10.52
CA GLY A 159 -8.62 14.76 9.28
C GLY A 159 -10.01 14.13 9.47
N ASN A 160 -10.54 13.54 8.41
CA ASN A 160 -11.87 12.95 8.37
C ASN A 160 -11.85 11.54 7.77
N PHE A 161 -12.57 10.61 8.40
CA PHE A 161 -12.83 9.29 7.84
C PHE A 161 -14.31 9.17 7.48
N LYS A 162 -14.59 8.78 6.23
CA LYS A 162 -15.94 8.58 5.73
C LYS A 162 -16.08 7.17 5.16
N MET A 163 -16.98 6.38 5.73
CA MET A 163 -17.31 5.05 5.25
C MET A 163 -18.67 5.08 4.56
N ASN A 164 -18.67 5.06 3.22
CA ASN A 164 -19.88 4.96 2.40
C ASN A 164 -20.27 3.50 2.16
N GLY A 165 -19.30 2.58 2.26
CA GLY A 165 -19.45 1.15 2.07
C GLY A 165 -18.15 0.44 2.41
N GLY A 166 -18.01 -0.81 1.97
CA GLY A 166 -16.81 -1.61 2.23
C GLY A 166 -16.83 -2.34 3.58
N THR A 167 -15.70 -2.91 3.96
CA THR A 167 -15.57 -3.75 5.18
C THR A 167 -14.24 -3.52 5.87
N ILE A 168 -14.26 -3.45 7.20
CA ILE A 168 -13.08 -3.52 8.07
C ILE A 168 -13.23 -4.78 8.92
N SER A 169 -12.26 -5.72 8.85
CA SER A 169 -12.36 -7.00 9.54
C SER A 169 -10.99 -7.59 9.90
N GLY A 170 -10.95 -8.43 10.95
CA GLY A 170 -9.73 -9.11 11.36
C GLY A 170 -8.59 -8.18 11.81
N CYS A 171 -8.89 -6.92 12.09
CA CYS A 171 -7.92 -5.96 12.58
C CYS A 171 -7.91 -5.98 14.10
N GLU A 172 -6.72 -6.15 14.69
CA GLU A 172 -6.54 -6.35 16.13
C GLU A 172 -5.49 -5.38 16.67
N THR A 173 -5.72 -4.92 17.90
CA THR A 173 -4.75 -4.17 18.70
C THR A 173 -4.83 -4.63 20.14
N SER A 174 -3.72 -4.55 20.87
CA SER A 174 -3.68 -4.99 22.27
C SER A 174 -4.39 -4.03 23.25
N GLU A 175 -4.69 -2.79 22.83
CA GLU A 175 -5.31 -1.81 23.72
C GLU A 175 -6.60 -1.21 23.13
N TYR A 176 -6.52 -0.14 22.31
CA TYR A 176 -7.70 0.61 21.88
C TYR A 176 -7.92 0.59 20.38
N GLY A 177 -9.18 0.41 19.96
CA GLY A 177 -9.62 0.63 18.58
C GLY A 177 -9.13 -0.40 17.57
N GLY A 178 -9.55 -1.67 17.64
CA GLY A 178 -9.22 -2.67 16.61
C GLY A 178 -9.56 -2.20 15.20
N ALA A 179 -10.74 -1.61 14.99
CA ALA A 179 -11.13 -1.01 13.73
C ALA A 179 -10.64 0.44 13.56
N GLY A 180 -10.73 1.26 14.60
CA GLY A 180 -10.31 2.68 14.53
C GLY A 180 -10.10 3.30 15.91
N TYR A 181 -9.29 4.36 15.94
CA TYR A 181 -8.99 5.16 17.11
C TYR A 181 -8.84 6.62 16.68
#